data_1c28b8ce336dc076ecebae5cae07392a
#
_entry.id   1c28b8ce336dc076ecebae5cae07392a
#
_cell.length_a   1.000
_cell.length_b   1.000
_cell.length_c   1.000
_cell.angle_alpha   90.00
_cell.angle_beta   90.00
_cell.angle_gamma   90.00
#
_symmetry.space_group_name_H-M   'P 1'
#
loop_
_entity.id
_entity.type
_entity.pdbx_description
1 polymer ?
#
loop_
_entity_poly.entity_id
_entity_poly.type
_entity_poly.pdbx_seq_one_letter_code
_entity_poly.pdbx_strand_id
1 'polypeptide(L)'
;MRLNKYQRFAKAIVETGTFAAAAKECKISVSTAYRWNRKPEVVDYVRQLKKAKMSALSAYMTKASGKAIDTITGIMNDADVNAQTRLQAAMFLVKTGYERLDMDDLEKRIEALEAAASKIK
;
A
#
# COMPACT_ATOMS: atom_id res chain seq x y z
N MET A 1 0.08 6.06 -24.64
CA MET A 1 -1.36 5.82 -24.90
C MET A 1 -2.17 6.99 -24.37
N ARG A 2 -3.06 7.51 -25.19
CA ARG A 2 -3.84 8.70 -24.84
C ARG A 2 -5.06 8.30 -23.99
N LEU A 3 -5.18 8.89 -22.81
CA LEU A 3 -6.31 8.62 -21.92
C LEU A 3 -7.57 9.32 -22.41
N ASN A 4 -8.73 8.67 -22.31
CA ASN A 4 -10.02 9.31 -22.58
C ASN A 4 -10.41 10.22 -21.39
N LYS A 5 -11.51 10.97 -21.54
CA LYS A 5 -11.95 11.94 -20.51
C LYS A 5 -12.25 11.30 -19.17
N TYR A 6 -12.82 10.10 -19.15
CA TYR A 6 -13.14 9.38 -17.91
C TYR A 6 -11.89 8.84 -17.22
N GLN A 7 -10.95 8.35 -18.00
CA GLN A 7 -9.65 7.90 -17.46
C GLN A 7 -8.86 9.05 -16.86
N ARG A 8 -8.85 10.22 -17.52
CA ARG A 8 -8.21 11.43 -16.97
C ARG A 8 -8.86 11.87 -15.67
N PHE A 9 -10.20 11.83 -15.61
CA PHE A 9 -10.92 12.14 -14.39
C PHE A 9 -10.59 11.16 -13.26
N ALA A 10 -10.60 9.86 -13.53
CA ALA A 10 -10.24 8.83 -12.56
C ALA A 10 -8.83 9.03 -12.02
N LYS A 11 -7.88 9.33 -12.89
CA LYS A 11 -6.49 9.65 -12.52
C LYS A 11 -6.44 10.89 -11.62
N ALA A 12 -7.17 11.94 -11.96
CA ALA A 12 -7.24 13.17 -11.17
C ALA A 12 -7.81 12.91 -9.78
N ILE A 13 -8.85 12.08 -9.65
CA ILE A 13 -9.42 11.69 -8.35
C ILE A 13 -8.38 10.99 -7.47
N VAL A 14 -7.64 10.05 -8.04
CA VAL A 14 -6.62 9.30 -7.29
C VAL A 14 -5.46 10.22 -6.86
N GLU A 15 -5.03 11.12 -7.73
CA GLU A 15 -3.90 12.02 -7.44
C GLU A 15 -4.26 13.14 -6.48
N THR A 16 -5.43 13.76 -6.65
CA THR A 16 -5.84 14.92 -5.83
C THR A 16 -6.58 14.55 -4.55
N GLY A 17 -7.29 13.43 -4.57
CA GLY A 17 -8.04 12.93 -3.41
C GLY A 17 -9.39 13.60 -3.16
N THR A 18 -9.77 14.63 -3.92
CA THR A 18 -11.07 15.31 -3.76
C THR A 18 -11.76 15.51 -5.10
N PHE A 19 -13.11 15.55 -5.09
CA PHE A 19 -13.91 15.81 -6.29
C PHE A 19 -13.72 17.24 -6.78
N ALA A 20 -13.64 18.21 -5.87
CA ALA A 20 -13.45 19.61 -6.23
C ALA A 20 -12.13 19.84 -6.98
N ALA A 21 -11.04 19.31 -6.47
CA ALA A 21 -9.73 19.42 -7.11
C ALA A 21 -9.66 18.68 -8.45
N ALA A 22 -10.23 17.47 -8.52
CA ALA A 22 -10.29 16.68 -9.75
C ALA A 22 -11.14 17.38 -10.81
N ALA A 23 -12.28 17.95 -10.43
CA ALA A 23 -13.16 18.70 -11.32
C ALA A 23 -12.43 19.90 -11.91
N LYS A 24 -11.70 20.64 -11.08
CA LYS A 24 -10.92 21.80 -11.51
C LYS A 24 -9.84 21.39 -12.52
N GLU A 25 -9.11 20.32 -12.22
CA GLU A 25 -8.04 19.82 -13.10
C GLU A 25 -8.58 19.36 -14.45
N CYS A 26 -9.76 18.71 -14.45
CA CYS A 26 -10.40 18.21 -15.66
C CYS A 26 -11.30 19.25 -16.36
N LYS A 27 -11.40 20.45 -15.81
CA LYS A 27 -12.21 21.56 -16.36
C LYS A 27 -13.69 21.17 -16.51
N ILE A 28 -14.24 20.53 -15.48
CA ILE A 28 -15.65 20.16 -15.39
C ILE A 28 -16.25 20.73 -14.10
N SER A 29 -17.59 20.76 -14.02
CA SER A 29 -18.27 21.17 -12.79
C SER A 29 -18.19 20.09 -11.73
N VAL A 30 -18.32 20.48 -10.45
CA VAL A 30 -18.33 19.50 -9.34
C VAL A 30 -19.52 18.53 -9.49
N SER A 31 -20.69 18.99 -9.95
CA SER A 31 -21.83 18.11 -10.16
C SER A 31 -21.57 17.09 -11.27
N THR A 32 -20.87 17.48 -12.34
CA THR A 32 -20.43 16.55 -13.38
C THR A 32 -19.43 15.53 -12.80
N ALA A 33 -18.52 15.96 -11.92
CA ALA A 33 -17.57 15.07 -11.26
C ALA A 33 -18.29 13.99 -10.43
N TYR A 34 -19.29 14.37 -9.64
CA TYR A 34 -20.08 13.41 -8.87
C TYR A 34 -20.81 12.42 -9.77
N ARG A 35 -21.35 12.88 -10.88
CA ARG A 35 -22.05 12.03 -11.85
C ARG A 35 -21.09 11.05 -12.52
N TRP A 36 -19.91 11.51 -12.95
CA TRP A 36 -18.90 10.68 -13.59
C TRP A 36 -18.33 9.63 -12.64
N ASN A 37 -18.18 9.98 -11.35
CA ASN A 37 -17.66 9.06 -10.35
C ASN A 37 -18.54 7.81 -10.17
N ARG A 38 -19.79 7.85 -10.59
CA ARG A 38 -20.71 6.71 -10.53
C ARG A 38 -20.64 5.79 -11.75
N LYS A 39 -19.98 6.22 -12.81
CA LYS A 39 -19.87 5.42 -14.03
C LYS A 39 -19.00 4.18 -13.78
N PRO A 40 -19.45 2.98 -14.23
CA PRO A 40 -18.68 1.75 -14.04
C PRO A 40 -17.24 1.84 -14.55
N GLU A 41 -17.02 2.46 -15.71
CA GLU A 41 -15.67 2.61 -16.26
C GLU A 41 -14.76 3.48 -15.40
N VAL A 42 -15.31 4.50 -14.73
CA VAL A 42 -14.55 5.34 -13.79
C VAL A 42 -14.24 4.55 -12.52
N VAL A 43 -15.24 3.87 -11.96
CA VAL A 43 -15.08 3.04 -10.76
C VAL A 43 -14.00 1.97 -10.97
N ASP A 44 -14.05 1.27 -12.10
CA ASP A 44 -13.08 0.21 -12.41
C ASP A 44 -11.67 0.77 -12.62
N TYR A 45 -11.55 1.89 -13.32
CA TYR A 45 -10.25 2.51 -13.58
C TYR A 45 -9.61 3.06 -12.29
N VAL A 46 -10.41 3.70 -11.41
CA VAL A 46 -9.95 4.14 -10.09
C VAL A 46 -9.42 2.95 -9.28
N ARG A 47 -10.14 1.83 -9.29
CA ARG A 47 -9.71 0.61 -8.61
C ARG A 47 -8.36 0.11 -9.13
N GLN A 48 -8.19 0.06 -10.45
CA GLN A 48 -6.94 -0.33 -11.10
C GLN A 48 -5.78 0.59 -10.72
N LEU A 49 -6.01 1.91 -10.72
CA LEU A 49 -4.99 2.89 -10.36
C LEU A 49 -4.59 2.77 -8.89
N LYS A 50 -5.56 2.60 -7.98
CA LYS A 50 -5.29 2.39 -6.56
C LYS A 50 -4.50 1.11 -6.32
N LYS A 51 -4.87 0.03 -6.99
CA LYS A 51 -4.17 -1.24 -6.90
C LYS A 51 -2.71 -1.13 -7.37
N ALA A 52 -2.48 -0.46 -8.51
CA ALA A 52 -1.14 -0.23 -9.03
C ALA A 52 -0.30 0.63 -8.08
N LYS A 53 -0.90 1.67 -7.51
CA LYS A 53 -0.25 2.55 -6.54
C LYS A 53 0.13 1.80 -5.27
N MET A 54 -0.77 0.97 -4.75
CA MET A 54 -0.49 0.14 -3.56
C MET A 54 0.59 -0.90 -3.84
N SER A 55 0.60 -1.50 -5.02
CA SER A 55 1.63 -2.45 -5.43
C SER A 55 3.01 -1.78 -5.49
N ALA A 56 3.10 -0.58 -6.08
CA ALA A 56 4.34 0.20 -6.15
C ALA A 56 4.82 0.61 -4.75
N LEU A 57 3.90 1.03 -3.88
CA LEU A 57 4.21 1.39 -2.49
C LEU A 57 4.72 0.17 -1.71
N SER A 58 4.06 -0.97 -1.87
CA SER A 58 4.46 -2.22 -1.23
C SER A 58 5.88 -2.63 -1.65
N ALA A 59 6.20 -2.55 -2.94
CA ALA A 59 7.55 -2.83 -3.46
C ALA A 59 8.59 -1.87 -2.88
N TYR A 60 8.25 -0.58 -2.80
CA TYR A 60 9.12 0.44 -2.19
C TYR A 60 9.36 0.15 -0.72
N MET A 61 8.32 -0.16 0.04
CA MET A 61 8.41 -0.47 1.47
C MET A 61 9.24 -1.73 1.73
N THR A 62 9.09 -2.74 0.88
CA THR A 62 9.89 -3.98 0.97
C THR A 62 11.38 -3.66 0.80
N LYS A 63 11.72 -2.87 -0.19
CA LYS A 63 13.11 -2.46 -0.45
C LYS A 63 13.68 -1.60 0.69
N ALA A 64 12.89 -0.63 1.16
CA ALA A 64 13.29 0.25 2.27
C ALA A 64 13.47 -0.54 3.57
N SER A 65 12.61 -1.53 3.83
CA SER A 65 12.71 -2.41 4.99
C SER A 65 13.98 -3.24 4.97
N GLY A 66 14.40 -3.72 3.80
CA GLY A 66 15.67 -4.43 3.64
C GLY A 66 16.86 -3.57 4.07
N LYS A 67 16.88 -2.31 3.62
CA LYS A 67 17.93 -1.35 4.01
C LYS A 67 17.90 -1.03 5.51
N ALA A 68 16.71 -0.89 6.08
CA ALA A 68 16.55 -0.64 7.51
C ALA A 68 17.08 -1.82 8.33
N ILE A 69 16.77 -3.04 7.93
CA ILE A 69 17.29 -4.26 8.58
C ILE A 69 18.81 -4.31 8.48
N ASP A 70 19.39 -3.96 7.35
CA ASP A 70 20.85 -3.90 7.19
C ASP A 70 21.48 -2.90 8.15
N THR A 71 20.87 -1.74 8.34
CA THR A 71 21.33 -0.72 9.31
C THR A 71 21.27 -1.24 10.73
N ILE A 72 20.16 -1.87 11.13
CA ILE A 72 20.00 -2.45 12.47
C ILE A 72 21.02 -3.55 12.70
N THR A 73 21.20 -4.43 11.71
CA THR A 73 22.20 -5.51 11.77
C THR A 73 23.62 -4.95 11.87
N GLY A 74 23.92 -3.87 11.16
CA GLY A 74 25.21 -3.19 11.23
C GLY A 74 25.49 -2.65 12.63
N ILE A 75 24.51 -1.99 13.26
CA ILE A 75 24.63 -1.50 14.64
C ILE A 75 24.82 -2.65 15.63
N MET A 76 24.02 -3.71 15.47
CA MET A 76 24.08 -4.88 16.34
C MET A 76 25.46 -5.54 16.30
N ASN A 77 26.14 -5.56 15.17
CA ASN A 77 27.43 -6.23 14.95
C ASN A 77 28.64 -5.32 15.09
N ASP A 78 28.44 -4.02 15.31
CA ASP A 78 29.53 -3.03 15.42
C ASP A 78 30.09 -2.99 16.85
N ALA A 79 31.28 -3.49 17.04
CA ALA A 79 31.95 -3.53 18.35
C ALA A 79 32.20 -2.13 18.94
N ASP A 80 32.25 -1.07 18.12
CA ASP A 80 32.48 0.30 18.58
C ASP A 80 31.20 0.93 19.15
N VAL A 81 30.03 0.35 18.89
CA VAL A 81 28.75 0.77 19.46
C VAL A 81 28.61 0.15 20.86
N ASN A 82 28.12 0.93 21.84
CA ASN A 82 27.99 0.43 23.20
C ASN A 82 27.03 -0.76 23.29
N ALA A 83 27.23 -1.60 24.31
CA ALA A 83 26.51 -2.85 24.49
C ALA A 83 24.99 -2.64 24.62
N GLN A 84 24.55 -1.56 25.28
CA GLN A 84 23.12 -1.26 25.47
C GLN A 84 22.44 -0.97 24.15
N THR A 85 23.03 -0.15 23.28
CA THR A 85 22.50 0.17 21.97
C THR A 85 22.46 -1.06 21.07
N ARG A 86 23.51 -1.88 21.10
CA ARG A 86 23.55 -3.13 20.34
C ARG A 86 22.46 -4.10 20.79
N LEU A 87 22.25 -4.21 22.11
CA LEU A 87 21.19 -5.05 22.66
C LEU A 87 19.79 -4.56 22.22
N GLN A 88 19.55 -3.24 22.26
CA GLN A 88 18.30 -2.66 21.81
C GLN A 88 18.03 -2.96 20.33
N ALA A 89 19.05 -2.86 19.48
CA ALA A 89 18.95 -3.19 18.06
C ALA A 89 18.57 -4.67 17.88
N ALA A 90 19.21 -5.57 18.59
CA ALA A 90 18.94 -7.00 18.54
C ALA A 90 17.51 -7.32 19.02
N MET A 91 17.09 -6.73 20.13
CA MET A 91 15.74 -6.93 20.69
C MET A 91 14.66 -6.42 19.74
N PHE A 92 14.88 -5.25 19.13
CA PHE A 92 13.95 -4.69 18.14
C PHE A 92 13.78 -5.63 16.94
N LEU A 93 14.89 -6.17 16.43
CA LEU A 93 14.88 -7.08 15.29
C LEU A 93 14.13 -8.37 15.59
N VAL A 94 14.39 -8.95 16.77
CA VAL A 94 13.70 -10.17 17.22
C VAL A 94 12.19 -9.93 17.38
N LYS A 95 11.81 -8.84 18.03
CA LYS A 95 10.40 -8.47 18.23
C LYS A 95 9.68 -8.29 16.90
N THR A 96 10.28 -7.52 15.99
CA THR A 96 9.69 -7.25 14.67
C THR A 96 9.57 -8.55 13.85
N GLY A 97 10.56 -9.42 13.92
CA GLY A 97 10.53 -10.73 13.27
C GLY A 97 9.37 -11.60 13.75
N TYR A 98 9.14 -11.67 15.05
CA TYR A 98 8.00 -12.42 15.60
C TYR A 98 6.66 -11.83 15.20
N GLU A 99 6.51 -10.51 15.24
CA GLU A 99 5.29 -9.84 14.78
C GLU A 99 4.99 -10.17 13.33
N ARG A 100 6.01 -10.21 12.47
CA ARG A 100 5.86 -10.56 11.05
C ARG A 100 5.41 -12.01 10.87
N LEU A 101 5.95 -12.94 11.65
CA LEU A 101 5.55 -14.35 11.61
C LEU A 101 4.08 -14.51 12.04
N ASP A 102 3.64 -13.80 13.05
CA ASP A 102 2.26 -13.82 13.51
C ASP A 102 1.31 -13.29 12.43
N MET A 103 1.70 -12.23 11.73
CA MET A 103 0.91 -11.68 10.63
C MET A 103 0.79 -12.66 9.46
N ASP A 104 1.88 -13.33 9.09
CA ASP A 104 1.89 -14.32 8.02
C ASP A 104 1.00 -15.52 8.38
N ASP A 105 1.02 -15.97 9.63
CA ASP A 105 0.14 -17.05 10.11
C ASP A 105 -1.32 -16.65 10.04
N LEU A 106 -1.65 -15.42 10.43
CA LEU A 106 -3.00 -14.88 10.35
C LEU A 106 -3.51 -14.82 8.90
N GLU A 107 -2.68 -14.36 7.98
CA GLU A 107 -3.02 -14.34 6.55
C GLU A 107 -3.35 -15.73 6.03
N LYS A 108 -2.55 -16.72 6.38
CA LYS A 108 -2.78 -18.12 5.98
C LYS A 108 -4.09 -18.66 6.53
N ARG A 109 -4.44 -18.32 7.76
CA ARG A 109 -5.70 -18.72 8.37
C ARG A 109 -6.90 -18.08 7.67
N ILE A 110 -6.79 -16.81 7.30
CA ILE A 110 -7.83 -16.09 6.56
C ILE A 110 -8.02 -16.73 5.17
N GLU A 111 -6.94 -17.02 4.45
CA GLU A 111 -6.99 -17.66 3.15
C GLU A 111 -7.66 -19.05 3.23
N ALA A 112 -7.35 -19.82 4.25
CA ALA A 112 -7.96 -21.13 4.47
C ALA A 112 -9.46 -21.02 4.73
N LEU A 113 -9.91 -20.04 5.51
CA LEU A 113 -11.32 -19.77 5.78
C LEU A 113 -12.07 -19.33 4.53
N GLU A 114 -11.47 -18.47 3.72
CA GLU A 114 -12.04 -18.03 2.45
C GLU A 114 -12.22 -19.18 1.47
N ALA A 115 -11.21 -20.05 1.37
CA ALA A 115 -11.28 -21.26 0.53
C ALA A 115 -12.38 -22.21 0.99
N ALA A 116 -12.53 -22.41 2.31
CA ALA A 116 -13.59 -23.23 2.88
C ALA A 116 -14.98 -22.62 2.61
N ALA A 117 -15.12 -21.31 2.75
CA ALA A 117 -16.38 -20.61 2.46
C ALA A 117 -16.78 -20.72 0.99
N SER A 118 -15.81 -20.65 0.06
CA SER A 118 -16.07 -20.84 -1.37
C SER A 118 -16.62 -22.22 -1.73
N LYS A 119 -16.26 -23.25 -0.97
CA LYS A 119 -16.72 -24.63 -1.22
C LYS A 119 -18.16 -24.88 -0.78
N ILE A 120 -18.73 -24.01 0.05
CA ILE A 120 -20.08 -24.18 0.61
C ILE A 120 -21.15 -23.74 -0.40
N LYS A 121 -20.83 -22.96 -1.42
CA LYS A 121 -21.77 -22.49 -2.44
C LYS A 121 -22.14 -23.56 -3.44
#